data_ec613981f5c2ac69d7bbf639c61bc5b5
#
_entry.id   ec613981f5c2ac69d7bbf639c61bc5b5
#
_cell.length_a   1.000
_cell.length_b   1.000
_cell.length_c   1.000
_cell.angle_alpha   90.00
_cell.angle_beta   90.00
_cell.angle_gamma   90.00
#
_symmetry.space_group_name_H-M   'P 1'
#
loop_
_entity.id
_entity.type
_entity.pdbx_description
1 polymer ?
#
loop_
_entity_poly.entity_id
_entity_poly.type
_entity_poly.pdbx_seq_one_letter_code
_entity_poly.pdbx_strand_id
1 'polypeptide(L)'
;MQDELISVILPIYNVELYLKECIESVIRQSYKNLEIILVDDGSTDQSPYICDEYAKMDSRIKVIHKENGGLSDARNVGIQVSSGSYIALVDSDDLIAQSFIEELYECCIKSNAMIAVCAYSKFSNGDEIIISNNQGNAQIISGRELVKQIYCGQAGKFGFVAWNKLYSRKLFDSVQYPFGRIYEDTFTTYKLFLNSNQIALLNKSLYFYRIRPESIMS
;
A
#
# COMPACT_ATOMS: atom_id res chain seq x y z
N MET A 1 -9.52 -17.30 15.00
CA MET A 1 -9.88 -16.84 13.65
C MET A 1 -8.79 -17.34 12.74
N GLN A 2 -9.11 -17.85 11.56
CA GLN A 2 -8.10 -18.28 10.60
C GLN A 2 -7.46 -17.01 10.01
N ASP A 3 -6.14 -16.93 10.01
CA ASP A 3 -5.42 -15.78 9.45
C ASP A 3 -5.62 -15.76 7.93
N GLU A 4 -6.33 -14.76 7.42
CA GLU A 4 -6.59 -14.59 5.98
C GLU A 4 -5.27 -14.29 5.24
N LEU A 5 -5.12 -14.80 4.02
CA LEU A 5 -3.99 -14.42 3.17
C LEU A 5 -4.13 -12.95 2.75
N ILE A 6 -3.04 -12.19 2.89
CA ILE A 6 -2.97 -10.78 2.48
C ILE A 6 -1.92 -10.62 1.40
N SER A 7 -2.30 -9.98 0.30
CA SER A 7 -1.40 -9.67 -0.82
C SER A 7 -0.80 -8.28 -0.63
N VAL A 8 0.52 -8.19 -0.56
CA VAL A 8 1.26 -6.92 -0.56
C VAL A 8 1.86 -6.72 -1.94
N ILE A 9 1.43 -5.67 -2.64
CA ILE A 9 1.81 -5.40 -4.03
C ILE A 9 2.73 -4.20 -4.08
N LEU A 10 3.90 -4.37 -4.68
CA LEU A 10 4.90 -3.34 -4.89
C LEU A 10 5.07 -3.09 -6.39
N PRO A 11 4.58 -1.98 -6.95
CA PRO A 11 4.93 -1.53 -8.30
C PRO A 11 6.36 -1.00 -8.29
N ILE A 12 7.19 -1.44 -9.22
CA ILE A 12 8.63 -1.16 -9.25
C ILE A 12 9.00 -0.59 -10.62
N TYR A 13 9.66 0.56 -10.63
CA TYR A 13 10.24 1.13 -11.84
C TYR A 13 11.44 2.04 -11.50
N ASN A 14 12.65 1.62 -11.83
CA ASN A 14 13.91 2.37 -11.64
C ASN A 14 14.08 2.92 -10.23
N VAL A 15 14.08 2.05 -9.22
CA VAL A 15 14.16 2.39 -7.78
C VAL A 15 15.24 1.60 -7.04
N GLU A 16 16.30 1.16 -7.71
CA GLU A 16 17.35 0.30 -7.16
C GLU A 16 17.93 0.80 -5.83
N LEU A 17 18.00 2.12 -5.63
CA LEU A 17 18.56 2.74 -4.43
C LEU A 17 17.72 2.55 -3.17
N TYR A 18 16.41 2.31 -3.31
CA TYR A 18 15.44 2.27 -2.22
C TYR A 18 14.78 0.90 -2.05
N LEU A 19 14.78 0.11 -3.14
CA LEU A 19 13.99 -1.11 -3.26
C LEU A 19 14.30 -2.14 -2.19
N LYS A 20 15.58 -2.33 -1.83
CA LYS A 20 15.98 -3.29 -0.80
C LYS A 20 15.36 -2.99 0.56
N GLU A 21 15.44 -1.74 1.01
CA GLU A 21 14.88 -1.32 2.28
C GLU A 21 13.35 -1.49 2.30
N CYS A 22 12.68 -1.15 1.19
CA CYS A 22 11.25 -1.33 1.04
C CYS A 22 10.86 -2.81 1.16
N ILE A 23 11.45 -3.70 0.36
CA ILE A 23 11.17 -5.15 0.40
C ILE A 23 11.43 -5.71 1.80
N GLU A 24 12.53 -5.35 2.45
CA GLU A 24 12.84 -5.80 3.79
C GLU A 24 11.79 -5.34 4.82
N SER A 25 11.24 -4.13 4.68
CA SER A 25 10.17 -3.65 5.56
C SER A 25 8.90 -4.51 5.44
N VAL A 26 8.62 -5.02 4.22
CA VAL A 26 7.50 -5.93 3.95
C VAL A 26 7.79 -7.35 4.45
N ILE A 27 8.98 -7.88 4.23
CA ILE A 27 9.37 -9.23 4.72
C ILE A 27 9.29 -9.32 6.25
N ARG A 28 9.65 -8.24 6.95
CA ARG A 28 9.68 -8.16 8.43
C ARG A 28 8.32 -7.94 9.08
N GLN A 29 7.22 -7.91 8.33
CA GLN A 29 5.89 -7.72 8.92
C GLN A 29 5.60 -8.74 10.03
N SER A 30 4.92 -8.29 11.11
CA SER A 30 4.48 -9.17 12.22
C SER A 30 3.44 -10.17 11.75
N TYR A 31 2.52 -9.77 10.87
CA TYR A 31 1.57 -10.66 10.19
C TYR A 31 2.29 -11.57 9.20
N LYS A 32 2.10 -12.90 9.30
CA LYS A 32 2.91 -13.87 8.57
C LYS A 32 2.27 -14.44 7.31
N ASN A 33 0.93 -14.53 7.28
CA ASN A 33 0.23 -15.12 6.14
C ASN A 33 0.12 -14.12 4.96
N LEU A 34 1.27 -13.86 4.32
CA LEU A 34 1.44 -12.91 3.24
C LEU A 34 1.83 -13.60 1.94
N GLU A 35 1.35 -13.07 0.82
CA GLU A 35 2.03 -13.13 -0.47
C GLU A 35 2.53 -11.72 -0.84
N ILE A 36 3.75 -11.65 -1.34
CA ILE A 36 4.42 -10.40 -1.71
C ILE A 36 4.62 -10.41 -3.23
N ILE A 37 4.00 -9.46 -3.91
CA ILE A 37 3.99 -9.40 -5.37
C ILE A 37 4.81 -8.19 -5.81
N LEU A 38 5.99 -8.46 -6.36
CA LEU A 38 6.88 -7.47 -6.93
C LEU A 38 6.59 -7.35 -8.42
N VAL A 39 6.06 -6.21 -8.87
CA VAL A 39 5.74 -5.97 -10.27
C VAL A 39 6.77 -5.00 -10.84
N ASP A 40 7.78 -5.54 -11.51
CA ASP A 40 8.78 -4.76 -12.23
C ASP A 40 8.21 -4.31 -13.57
N ASP A 41 7.95 -3.02 -13.67
CA ASP A 41 7.32 -2.35 -14.83
C ASP A 41 8.38 -1.95 -15.88
N GLY A 42 9.26 -2.88 -16.23
CA GLY A 42 10.27 -2.68 -17.27
C GLY A 42 11.42 -1.77 -16.81
N SER A 43 11.92 -1.94 -15.59
CA SER A 43 13.08 -1.21 -15.08
C SER A 43 14.33 -1.47 -15.91
N THR A 44 15.16 -0.44 -16.03
CA THR A 44 16.45 -0.48 -16.76
C THR A 44 17.68 -0.39 -15.84
N ASP A 45 17.45 -0.23 -14.54
CA ASP A 45 18.46 -0.24 -13.48
C ASP A 45 18.62 -1.64 -12.87
N GLN A 46 19.18 -1.76 -11.65
CA GLN A 46 19.34 -3.05 -10.96
C GLN A 46 18.07 -3.57 -10.28
N SER A 47 16.93 -2.87 -10.38
CA SER A 47 15.68 -3.27 -9.71
C SER A 47 15.22 -4.69 -10.09
N PRO A 48 15.24 -5.13 -11.38
CA PRO A 48 14.85 -6.49 -11.73
C PRO A 48 15.71 -7.56 -11.05
N TYR A 49 17.02 -7.36 -11.03
CA TYR A 49 17.96 -8.28 -10.38
C TYR A 49 17.69 -8.35 -8.85
N ILE A 50 17.42 -7.20 -8.21
CA ILE A 50 17.10 -7.17 -6.79
C ILE A 50 15.83 -7.99 -6.51
N CYS A 51 14.78 -7.84 -7.33
CA CYS A 51 13.54 -8.61 -7.20
C CYS A 51 13.80 -10.12 -7.22
N ASP A 52 14.58 -10.58 -8.21
CA ASP A 52 14.90 -12.00 -8.39
C ASP A 52 15.72 -12.58 -7.22
N GLU A 53 16.64 -11.80 -6.68
CA GLU A 53 17.42 -12.23 -5.51
C GLU A 53 16.51 -12.41 -4.28
N TYR A 54 15.60 -11.46 -4.02
CA TYR A 54 14.69 -11.60 -2.90
C TYR A 54 13.67 -12.74 -3.09
N ALA A 55 13.23 -13.02 -4.30
CA ALA A 55 12.35 -14.16 -4.58
C ALA A 55 13.02 -15.52 -4.32
N LYS A 56 14.35 -15.61 -4.48
CA LYS A 56 15.11 -16.82 -4.10
C LYS A 56 15.23 -16.98 -2.59
N MET A 57 15.20 -15.88 -1.83
CA MET A 57 15.40 -15.87 -0.38
C MET A 57 14.09 -16.06 0.41
N ASP A 58 12.95 -15.64 -0.12
CA ASP A 58 11.64 -15.73 0.56
C ASP A 58 10.56 -16.28 -0.38
N SER A 59 10.07 -17.47 -0.08
CA SER A 59 9.06 -18.17 -0.90
C SER A 59 7.70 -17.49 -0.98
N ARG A 60 7.45 -16.49 -0.14
CA ARG A 60 6.23 -15.67 -0.21
C ARG A 60 6.28 -14.65 -1.34
N ILE A 61 7.46 -14.39 -1.92
CA ILE A 61 7.69 -13.40 -2.97
C ILE A 61 7.43 -14.00 -4.34
N LYS A 62 6.61 -13.31 -5.13
CA LYS A 62 6.36 -13.56 -6.55
C LYS A 62 6.82 -12.35 -7.34
N VAL A 63 7.64 -12.54 -8.37
CA VAL A 63 8.11 -11.46 -9.25
C VAL A 63 7.40 -11.55 -10.59
N ILE A 64 7.01 -10.40 -11.12
CA ILE A 64 6.46 -10.24 -12.46
C ILE A 64 7.29 -9.18 -13.18
N HIS A 65 7.99 -9.57 -14.21
CA HIS A 65 8.66 -8.65 -15.13
C HIS A 65 7.74 -8.40 -16.32
N LYS A 66 7.53 -7.13 -16.67
CA LYS A 66 6.69 -6.75 -17.81
C LYS A 66 7.29 -5.55 -18.56
N GLU A 67 6.81 -5.30 -19.75
CA GLU A 67 7.12 -4.06 -20.46
C GLU A 67 6.50 -2.87 -19.71
N ASN A 68 7.17 -1.70 -19.76
CA ASN A 68 6.70 -0.52 -19.07
C ASN A 68 5.31 -0.09 -19.54
N GLY A 69 4.35 -0.09 -18.63
CA GLY A 69 2.96 0.34 -18.83
C GLY A 69 2.55 1.46 -17.88
N GLY A 70 3.43 1.84 -16.96
CA GLY A 70 3.22 2.86 -15.93
C GLY A 70 2.59 2.33 -14.65
N LEU A 71 2.59 3.18 -13.64
CA LEU A 71 2.21 2.84 -12.26
C LEU A 71 0.81 2.20 -12.14
N SER A 72 -0.18 2.72 -12.88
CA SER A 72 -1.54 2.16 -12.92
C SER A 72 -1.54 0.71 -13.42
N ASP A 73 -0.80 0.44 -14.48
CA ASP A 73 -0.73 -0.87 -15.09
C ASP A 73 -0.02 -1.87 -14.16
N ALA A 74 1.10 -1.48 -13.58
CA ALA A 74 1.81 -2.30 -12.60
C ALA A 74 0.92 -2.66 -11.40
N ARG A 75 0.16 -1.70 -10.84
CA ARG A 75 -0.79 -1.99 -9.76
C ARG A 75 -1.90 -2.94 -10.20
N ASN A 76 -2.49 -2.71 -11.39
CA ASN A 76 -3.55 -3.58 -11.92
C ASN A 76 -3.07 -5.01 -12.14
N VAL A 77 -1.87 -5.20 -12.71
CA VAL A 77 -1.26 -6.52 -12.88
C VAL A 77 -1.08 -7.21 -11.53
N GLY A 78 -0.52 -6.51 -10.53
CA GLY A 78 -0.35 -7.05 -9.18
C GLY A 78 -1.70 -7.47 -8.55
N ILE A 79 -2.73 -6.63 -8.67
CA ILE A 79 -4.09 -6.92 -8.18
C ILE A 79 -4.68 -8.13 -8.89
N GLN A 80 -4.52 -8.24 -10.20
CA GLN A 80 -5.06 -9.34 -11.01
C GLN A 80 -4.50 -10.71 -10.60
N VAL A 81 -3.20 -10.78 -10.31
CA VAL A 81 -2.52 -12.04 -9.94
C VAL A 81 -2.58 -12.35 -8.45
N SER A 82 -3.05 -11.40 -7.64
CA SER A 82 -3.19 -11.59 -6.19
C SER A 82 -4.25 -12.62 -5.85
N SER A 83 -4.03 -13.37 -4.75
CA SER A 83 -4.95 -14.40 -4.27
C SER A 83 -5.45 -14.14 -2.84
N GLY A 84 -4.89 -13.13 -2.16
CA GLY A 84 -5.28 -12.76 -0.80
C GLY A 84 -6.69 -12.19 -0.71
N SER A 85 -7.32 -12.35 0.43
CA SER A 85 -8.63 -11.76 0.76
C SER A 85 -8.55 -10.25 0.93
N TYR A 86 -7.35 -9.74 1.25
CA TYR A 86 -7.05 -8.32 1.38
C TYR A 86 -5.82 -7.96 0.56
N ILE A 87 -5.74 -6.69 0.16
CA ILE A 87 -4.66 -6.12 -0.65
C ILE A 87 -4.09 -4.88 0.07
N ALA A 88 -2.77 -4.82 0.20
CA ALA A 88 -2.02 -3.62 0.54
C ALA A 88 -1.17 -3.21 -0.67
N LEU A 89 -1.19 -1.91 -1.00
CA LEU A 89 -0.31 -1.32 -2.02
C LEU A 89 0.80 -0.55 -1.30
N VAL A 90 2.04 -0.81 -1.68
CA VAL A 90 3.22 -0.15 -1.09
C VAL A 90 4.09 0.37 -2.23
N ASP A 91 4.36 1.67 -2.24
CA ASP A 91 5.25 2.25 -3.22
C ASP A 91 6.69 1.84 -2.91
N SER A 92 7.45 1.43 -3.93
CA SER A 92 8.72 0.70 -3.80
C SER A 92 9.91 1.53 -3.31
N ASP A 93 9.72 2.83 -3.09
CA ASP A 93 10.68 3.74 -2.45
C ASP A 93 10.34 4.10 -1.00
N ASP A 94 9.22 3.60 -0.48
CA ASP A 94 8.70 3.88 0.86
C ASP A 94 9.00 2.73 1.85
N LEU A 95 8.67 2.95 3.12
CA LEU A 95 8.80 1.95 4.18
C LEU A 95 7.49 1.81 4.96
N ILE A 96 7.30 0.61 5.55
CA ILE A 96 6.16 0.35 6.43
C ILE A 96 6.62 -0.13 7.81
N ALA A 97 5.89 0.23 8.85
CA ALA A 97 6.14 -0.27 10.20
C ALA A 97 5.92 -1.79 10.27
N GLN A 98 6.67 -2.47 11.12
CA GLN A 98 6.58 -3.93 11.27
C GLN A 98 5.14 -4.41 11.59
N SER A 99 4.33 -3.59 12.26
CA SER A 99 2.94 -3.90 12.62
C SER A 99 1.90 -3.38 11.62
N PHE A 100 2.32 -2.81 10.47
CA PHE A 100 1.42 -2.15 9.51
C PHE A 100 0.29 -3.06 9.04
N ILE A 101 0.61 -4.25 8.54
CA ILE A 101 -0.41 -5.19 8.04
C ILE A 101 -1.29 -5.70 9.19
N GLU A 102 -0.69 -6.10 10.30
CA GLU A 102 -1.40 -6.68 11.45
C GLU A 102 -2.42 -5.69 12.03
N GLU A 103 -2.00 -4.44 12.31
CA GLU A 103 -2.88 -3.43 12.90
C GLU A 103 -4.03 -3.03 11.95
N LEU A 104 -3.75 -2.90 10.64
CA LEU A 104 -4.82 -2.60 9.67
C LEU A 104 -5.78 -3.76 9.48
N TYR A 105 -5.27 -5.00 9.47
CA TYR A 105 -6.12 -6.18 9.40
C TYR A 105 -7.02 -6.32 10.64
N GLU A 106 -6.45 -6.13 11.84
CA GLU A 106 -7.25 -6.09 13.06
C GLU A 106 -8.35 -5.02 13.03
N CYS A 107 -8.04 -3.83 12.52
CA CYS A 107 -9.05 -2.78 12.34
C CYS A 107 -10.18 -3.23 11.41
N CYS A 108 -9.86 -3.87 10.27
CA CYS A 108 -10.87 -4.40 9.36
C CYS A 108 -11.78 -5.44 10.05
N ILE A 109 -11.18 -6.40 10.77
CA ILE A 109 -11.93 -7.50 11.41
C ILE A 109 -12.77 -6.99 12.58
N LYS A 110 -12.20 -6.18 13.47
CA LYS A 110 -12.91 -5.66 14.67
C LYS A 110 -14.10 -4.77 14.30
N SER A 111 -14.02 -4.04 13.20
CA SER A 111 -15.08 -3.10 12.77
C SER A 111 -15.92 -3.60 11.61
N ASN A 112 -15.66 -4.78 11.06
CA ASN A 112 -16.26 -5.28 9.82
C ASN A 112 -16.10 -4.27 8.67
N ALA A 113 -14.94 -3.58 8.62
CA ALA A 113 -14.65 -2.59 7.60
C ALA A 113 -14.00 -3.23 6.36
N MET A 114 -14.37 -2.75 5.19
CA MET A 114 -13.76 -3.21 3.93
C MET A 114 -12.41 -2.52 3.65
N ILE A 115 -12.14 -1.42 4.34
CA ILE A 115 -10.88 -0.66 4.22
C ILE A 115 -10.45 -0.24 5.62
N ALA A 116 -9.14 -0.42 5.91
CA ALA A 116 -8.48 0.25 7.03
C ALA A 116 -7.42 1.21 6.48
N VAL A 117 -7.30 2.38 7.09
CA VAL A 117 -6.38 3.44 6.68
C VAL A 117 -5.56 3.88 7.89
N CYS A 118 -4.23 3.91 7.80
CA CYS A 118 -3.40 4.50 8.83
C CYS A 118 -2.92 5.91 8.46
N ALA A 119 -2.45 6.65 9.46
CA ALA A 119 -1.70 7.87 9.20
C ALA A 119 -0.31 7.54 8.62
N TYR A 120 0.35 8.55 8.07
CA TYR A 120 1.70 8.42 7.56
C TYR A 120 2.59 9.55 8.09
N SER A 121 3.90 9.34 8.04
CA SER A 121 4.92 10.37 8.27
C SER A 121 5.86 10.44 7.07
N LYS A 122 6.42 11.62 6.86
CA LYS A 122 7.45 11.85 5.84
C LYS A 122 8.83 11.66 6.48
N PHE A 123 9.77 11.13 5.70
CA PHE A 123 11.17 11.01 6.12
C PHE A 123 12.11 11.19 4.92
N SER A 124 13.35 11.55 5.21
CA SER A 124 14.46 11.61 4.25
C SER A 124 15.53 10.58 4.61
N ASN A 125 16.44 10.28 3.68
CA ASN A 125 17.53 9.35 3.96
C ASN A 125 18.38 9.86 5.14
N GLY A 126 18.57 9.01 6.14
CA GLY A 126 19.30 9.33 7.37
C GLY A 126 18.42 9.79 8.53
N ASP A 127 17.12 10.03 8.31
CA ASP A 127 16.21 10.35 9.39
C ASP A 127 15.91 9.11 10.25
N GLU A 128 15.78 9.32 11.57
CA GLU A 128 15.27 8.28 12.46
C GLU A 128 13.75 8.14 12.30
N ILE A 129 13.29 6.93 12.01
CA ILE A 129 11.87 6.64 11.87
C ILE A 129 11.26 6.45 13.25
N ILE A 130 10.49 7.44 13.70
CA ILE A 130 9.78 7.39 14.98
C ILE A 130 8.35 6.90 14.77
N ILE A 131 8.06 5.71 15.29
CA ILE A 131 6.68 5.18 15.34
C ILE A 131 5.97 5.83 16.52
N SER A 132 4.93 6.62 16.21
CA SER A 132 4.13 7.23 17.29
C SER A 132 3.36 6.14 18.05
N ASN A 133 3.55 6.07 19.38
CA ASN A 133 2.86 5.10 20.25
C ASN A 133 1.40 5.50 20.57
N ASN A 134 0.71 6.21 19.69
CA ASN A 134 -0.69 6.53 19.90
C ASN A 134 -1.53 5.25 19.85
N GLN A 135 -1.86 4.72 21.02
CA GLN A 135 -2.81 3.63 21.22
C GLN A 135 -4.24 4.21 21.19
N GLY A 136 -4.73 4.60 20.03
CA GLY A 136 -6.12 5.02 19.85
C GLY A 136 -6.93 3.93 19.19
N ASN A 137 -8.19 3.78 19.61
CA ASN A 137 -9.15 2.98 18.83
C ASN A 137 -9.34 3.59 17.44
N ALA A 138 -9.51 2.73 16.41
CA ALA A 138 -9.82 3.21 15.08
C ALA A 138 -11.18 3.94 15.08
N GLN A 139 -11.25 5.10 14.43
CA GLN A 139 -12.50 5.77 14.14
C GLN A 139 -13.18 5.07 12.96
N ILE A 140 -14.47 4.75 13.10
CA ILE A 140 -15.24 4.16 12.00
C ILE A 140 -16.05 5.24 11.30
N ILE A 141 -15.95 5.29 9.98
CA ILE A 141 -16.59 6.29 9.14
C ILE A 141 -17.16 5.63 7.88
N SER A 142 -18.22 6.19 7.29
CA SER A 142 -18.64 5.74 5.96
C SER A 142 -17.73 6.26 4.86
N GLY A 143 -17.59 5.50 3.76
CA GLY A 143 -16.78 5.96 2.63
C GLY A 143 -17.23 7.28 2.05
N ARG A 144 -18.56 7.53 2.00
CA ARG A 144 -19.12 8.82 1.55
C ARG A 144 -18.70 9.99 2.44
N GLU A 145 -18.73 9.79 3.74
CA GLU A 145 -18.33 10.85 4.69
C GLU A 145 -16.82 11.11 4.62
N LEU A 146 -16.00 10.07 4.49
CA LEU A 146 -14.55 10.23 4.32
C LEU A 146 -14.23 11.00 3.04
N VAL A 147 -14.85 10.66 1.91
CA VAL A 147 -14.69 11.39 0.65
C VAL A 147 -15.05 12.88 0.82
N LYS A 148 -16.17 13.17 1.48
CA LYS A 148 -16.56 14.56 1.78
C LYS A 148 -15.51 15.29 2.63
N GLN A 149 -15.01 14.65 3.69
CA GLN A 149 -13.99 15.25 4.57
C GLN A 149 -12.69 15.53 3.81
N ILE A 150 -12.26 14.65 2.89
CA ILE A 150 -11.06 14.85 2.07
C ILE A 150 -11.26 16.08 1.16
N TYR A 151 -12.38 16.18 0.43
CA TYR A 151 -12.65 17.33 -0.43
C TYR A 151 -12.79 18.65 0.33
N CYS A 152 -13.27 18.59 1.59
CA CYS A 152 -13.36 19.78 2.45
C CYS A 152 -12.04 20.12 3.18
N GLY A 153 -10.96 19.36 2.96
CA GLY A 153 -9.67 19.56 3.67
C GLY A 153 -9.72 19.21 5.16
N GLN A 154 -10.69 18.39 5.58
CA GLN A 154 -10.94 18.04 6.99
C GLN A 154 -10.43 16.64 7.38
N ALA A 155 -9.93 15.86 6.42
CA ALA A 155 -9.52 14.48 6.65
C ALA A 155 -8.09 14.34 7.24
N GLY A 156 -7.37 15.42 7.46
CA GLY A 156 -6.03 15.40 8.04
C GLY A 156 -5.03 14.59 7.19
N LYS A 157 -4.51 13.49 7.76
CA LYS A 157 -3.54 12.61 7.10
C LYS A 157 -4.18 11.50 6.25
N PHE A 158 -5.51 11.47 6.14
CA PHE A 158 -6.24 10.48 5.37
C PHE A 158 -6.61 11.06 4.00
N GLY A 159 -5.98 10.57 2.95
CA GLY A 159 -6.13 11.08 1.58
C GLY A 159 -6.49 10.01 0.57
N PHE A 160 -6.58 10.42 -0.72
CA PHE A 160 -6.85 9.50 -1.82
C PHE A 160 -5.64 8.69 -2.28
N VAL A 161 -4.46 8.83 -1.64
CA VAL A 161 -3.29 8.02 -1.97
C VAL A 161 -3.61 6.52 -1.95
N ALA A 162 -2.97 5.75 -2.81
CA ALA A 162 -3.22 4.30 -2.92
C ALA A 162 -2.64 3.50 -1.75
N TRP A 163 -1.50 3.96 -1.25
CA TRP A 163 -0.77 3.35 -0.15
C TRP A 163 -1.35 3.71 1.24
N ASN A 164 -0.74 3.31 2.34
CA ASN A 164 -1.17 3.46 3.74
C ASN A 164 -2.54 2.81 4.07
N LYS A 165 -2.94 1.83 3.30
CA LYS A 165 -4.27 1.21 3.42
C LYS A 165 -4.21 -0.31 3.26
N LEU A 166 -5.17 -0.96 3.89
CA LEU A 166 -5.51 -2.35 3.63
C LEU A 166 -6.94 -2.38 3.06
N TYR A 167 -7.10 -2.99 1.91
CA TYR A 167 -8.37 -3.07 1.18
C TYR A 167 -8.89 -4.50 1.13
N SER A 168 -10.18 -4.72 1.33
CA SER A 168 -10.81 -5.97 0.91
C SER A 168 -10.66 -6.14 -0.60
N ARG A 169 -10.15 -7.29 -1.06
CA ARG A 169 -9.93 -7.59 -2.48
C ARG A 169 -11.18 -7.41 -3.33
N LYS A 170 -12.36 -7.69 -2.76
CA LYS A 170 -13.68 -7.54 -3.43
C LYS A 170 -13.93 -6.14 -3.98
N LEU A 171 -13.30 -5.11 -3.44
CA LEU A 171 -13.44 -3.74 -3.93
C LEU A 171 -12.86 -3.54 -5.33
N PHE A 172 -11.88 -4.35 -5.70
CA PHE A 172 -11.22 -4.29 -7.01
C PHE A 172 -11.93 -5.09 -8.10
N ASP A 173 -13.00 -5.83 -7.79
CA ASP A 173 -13.80 -6.56 -8.79
C ASP A 173 -14.45 -5.60 -9.81
N SER A 174 -14.74 -4.35 -9.41
CA SER A 174 -15.39 -3.33 -10.24
C SER A 174 -14.57 -2.05 -10.41
N VAL A 175 -13.39 -1.96 -9.82
CA VAL A 175 -12.55 -0.75 -9.84
C VAL A 175 -11.14 -1.11 -10.25
N GLN A 176 -10.62 -0.42 -11.28
CA GLN A 176 -9.24 -0.54 -11.76
C GLN A 176 -8.58 0.84 -11.79
N TYR A 177 -7.26 0.86 -11.67
CA TYR A 177 -6.46 2.07 -11.88
C TYR A 177 -6.48 2.47 -13.35
N PRO A 178 -6.71 3.76 -13.69
CA PRO A 178 -6.82 4.20 -15.07
C PRO A 178 -5.44 4.19 -15.74
N PHE A 179 -5.33 3.53 -16.88
CA PHE A 179 -4.11 3.46 -17.67
C PHE A 179 -3.69 4.84 -18.18
N GLY A 180 -2.37 5.14 -18.15
CA GLY A 180 -1.78 6.33 -18.75
C GLY A 180 -2.12 7.65 -18.06
N ARG A 181 -2.60 7.63 -16.81
CA ARG A 181 -2.89 8.84 -16.03
C ARG A 181 -1.88 9.03 -14.92
N ILE A 182 -1.48 10.27 -14.72
CA ILE A 182 -0.79 10.74 -13.50
C ILE A 182 -1.84 11.06 -12.43
N TYR A 183 -1.49 10.90 -11.15
CA TYR A 183 -2.42 10.99 -10.00
C TYR A 183 -3.57 9.99 -10.10
N GLU A 184 -3.28 8.79 -10.56
CA GLU A 184 -4.20 7.67 -10.78
C GLU A 184 -4.96 7.26 -9.52
N ASP A 185 -4.34 7.45 -8.37
CA ASP A 185 -4.92 7.22 -7.05
C ASP A 185 -6.11 8.15 -6.76
N THR A 186 -6.01 9.42 -7.14
CA THR A 186 -7.13 10.37 -7.01
C THR A 186 -8.33 9.95 -7.85
N PHE A 187 -8.12 9.30 -9.00
CA PHE A 187 -9.18 8.80 -9.87
C PHE A 187 -9.76 7.44 -9.43
N THR A 188 -9.11 6.75 -8.52
CA THR A 188 -9.43 5.37 -8.13
C THR A 188 -9.88 5.26 -6.68
N THR A 189 -9.12 5.78 -5.74
CA THR A 189 -9.33 5.54 -4.30
C THR A 189 -10.67 6.05 -3.80
N TYR A 190 -11.17 7.19 -4.34
CA TYR A 190 -12.51 7.67 -3.95
C TYR A 190 -13.63 6.69 -4.33
N LYS A 191 -13.48 5.94 -5.44
CA LYS A 191 -14.46 4.91 -5.85
C LYS A 191 -14.45 3.74 -4.87
N LEU A 192 -13.25 3.30 -4.45
CA LEU A 192 -13.08 2.26 -3.44
C LEU A 192 -13.73 2.69 -2.11
N PHE A 193 -13.55 3.96 -1.72
CA PHE A 193 -14.20 4.52 -0.53
C PHE A 193 -15.73 4.53 -0.68
N LEU A 194 -16.27 5.03 -1.80
CA LEU A 194 -17.73 5.07 -2.03
C LEU A 194 -18.37 3.68 -2.06
N ASN A 195 -17.62 2.65 -2.46
CA ASN A 195 -18.07 1.26 -2.43
C ASN A 195 -17.94 0.61 -1.04
N SER A 196 -17.46 1.35 -0.04
CA SER A 196 -17.26 0.86 1.32
C SER A 196 -18.24 1.47 2.30
N ASN A 197 -19.08 0.64 2.94
CA ASN A 197 -20.01 1.11 3.96
C ASN A 197 -19.29 1.59 5.22
N GLN A 198 -18.20 0.91 5.57
CA GLN A 198 -17.40 1.21 6.76
C GLN A 198 -15.91 1.22 6.40
N ILE A 199 -15.21 2.25 6.86
CA ILE A 199 -13.77 2.44 6.77
C ILE A 199 -13.24 2.68 8.17
N ALA A 200 -12.20 1.97 8.57
CA ALA A 200 -11.51 2.16 9.83
C ALA A 200 -10.34 3.14 9.66
N LEU A 201 -10.34 4.24 10.40
CA LEU A 201 -9.27 5.23 10.39
C LEU A 201 -8.41 5.09 11.65
N LEU A 202 -7.18 4.64 11.50
CA LEU A 202 -6.21 4.48 12.58
C LEU A 202 -5.26 5.68 12.60
N ASN A 203 -5.37 6.54 13.61
CA ASN A 203 -4.49 7.71 13.74
C ASN A 203 -3.11 7.32 14.33
N LYS A 204 -2.45 6.38 13.66
CA LYS A 204 -1.09 5.91 13.97
C LYS A 204 -0.27 5.92 12.69
N SER A 205 0.92 6.53 12.71
CA SER A 205 1.80 6.54 11.54
C SER A 205 2.49 5.20 11.40
N LEU A 206 1.97 4.36 10.49
CA LEU A 206 2.52 3.05 10.18
C LEU A 206 3.10 2.98 8.76
N TYR A 207 2.94 4.03 7.98
CA TYR A 207 3.49 4.20 6.65
C TYR A 207 4.47 5.37 6.64
N PHE A 208 5.64 5.20 6.03
CA PHE A 208 6.72 6.18 5.99
C PHE A 208 7.00 6.54 4.53
N TYR A 209 6.49 7.72 4.15
CA TYR A 209 6.65 8.28 2.81
C TYR A 209 8.03 8.92 2.67
N ARG A 210 8.84 8.43 1.73
CA ARG A 210 10.19 8.95 1.48
C ARG A 210 10.15 10.22 0.64
N ILE A 211 10.81 11.28 1.13
CA ILE A 211 11.05 12.49 0.34
C ILE A 211 12.35 12.27 -0.44
N ARG A 212 12.27 12.35 -1.77
CA ARG A 212 13.44 12.29 -2.65
C ARG A 212 13.42 13.43 -3.68
N PRO A 213 14.60 13.90 -4.17
CA PRO A 213 14.69 15.03 -5.10
C PRO A 213 13.94 14.83 -6.42
N GLU A 214 13.82 13.58 -6.88
CA GLU A 214 13.23 13.19 -8.17
C GLU A 214 11.83 12.59 -8.03
N SER A 215 11.11 12.93 -6.97
CA SER A 215 9.72 12.46 -6.80
C SER A 215 8.81 13.09 -7.85
N ILE A 216 7.83 12.32 -8.37
CA ILE A 216 6.77 12.82 -9.27
C ILE A 216 6.00 14.00 -8.63
N MET A 217 6.07 14.15 -7.31
CA MET A 217 5.42 15.19 -6.51
C MET A 217 6.34 16.37 -6.16
N SER A 218 7.55 16.44 -6.70
CA SER A 218 8.50 17.55 -6.47
C SER A 218 8.34 18.67 -7.49
#